data_e06429b8cadac706b39db15d0de6ee10
#
_entry.id   e06429b8cadac706b39db15d0de6ee10
#
_cell.length_a   1.000
_cell.length_b   1.000
_cell.length_c   1.000
_cell.angle_alpha   90.00
_cell.angle_beta   90.00
_cell.angle_gamma   90.00
#
_symmetry.space_group_name_H-M   'P 1'
#
loop_
_entity.id
_entity.type
_entity.pdbx_description
1 polymer ?
#
loop_
_entity_poly.entity_id
_entity_poly.type
_entity_poly.pdbx_seq_one_letter_code
_entity_poly.pdbx_strand_id
1 'polypeptide(L)'
;MRYRVHVIKDPEVAKLLADETRRQILNKLRHDELSATDLAKALNRNHSSIVHHLNQLLEAELIEVTREEKVRNMVQPYYRSVSHSFHVAYSLTEALSQDPDYSSWQEEYIDNMLLALNGYGISVPEEQ
;
A
#
# COMPACT_ATOMS: atom_id res chain seq x y z
N MET A 1 -0.29 1.04 -17.40
CA MET A 1 -0.68 2.45 -17.43
C MET A 1 -0.81 2.98 -16.00
N ARG A 2 -0.20 4.10 -15.71
CA ARG A 2 -0.23 4.67 -14.36
C ARG A 2 -1.34 5.70 -14.22
N TYR A 3 -2.14 5.55 -13.16
CA TYR A 3 -3.24 6.45 -12.88
C TYR A 3 -2.79 7.62 -12.02
N ARG A 4 -3.48 8.74 -12.12
CA ARG A 4 -3.24 9.89 -11.26
C ARG A 4 -3.83 9.68 -9.88
N VAL A 5 -5.03 9.13 -9.82
CA VAL A 5 -5.75 8.80 -8.59
C VAL A 5 -6.34 7.41 -8.72
N HIS A 6 -6.21 6.63 -7.68
CA HIS A 6 -6.81 5.30 -7.58
C HIS A 6 -7.75 5.28 -6.39
N VAL A 7 -9.01 4.92 -6.61
CA VAL A 7 -10.03 4.87 -5.55
C VAL A 7 -10.11 3.47 -4.98
N ILE A 8 -9.87 3.34 -3.68
CA ILE A 8 -9.95 2.06 -2.97
C ILE A 8 -11.37 1.89 -2.45
N LYS A 9 -12.06 0.85 -2.94
CA LYS A 9 -13.44 0.53 -2.58
C LYS A 9 -13.57 -0.81 -1.86
N ASP A 10 -12.53 -1.65 -1.92
CA ASP A 10 -12.55 -2.98 -1.33
C ASP A 10 -12.01 -2.91 0.10
N PRO A 11 -12.79 -3.34 1.12
CA PRO A 11 -12.34 -3.36 2.52
C PRO A 11 -11.04 -4.16 2.73
N GLU A 12 -10.88 -5.27 2.03
CA GLU A 12 -9.69 -6.10 2.18
C GLU A 12 -8.43 -5.39 1.66
N VAL A 13 -8.57 -4.61 0.59
CA VAL A 13 -7.48 -3.79 0.08
C VAL A 13 -7.12 -2.69 1.08
N ALA A 14 -8.12 -2.02 1.62
CA ALA A 14 -7.88 -0.96 2.61
C ALA A 14 -7.18 -1.51 3.87
N LYS A 15 -7.50 -2.73 4.29
CA LYS A 15 -6.85 -3.37 5.45
C LYS A 15 -5.36 -3.57 5.23
N LEU A 16 -4.91 -3.80 4.00
CA LEU A 16 -3.49 -3.93 3.69
C LEU A 16 -2.72 -2.66 4.06
N LEU A 17 -3.36 -1.51 3.98
CA LEU A 17 -2.75 -0.21 4.26
C LEU A 17 -2.63 0.08 5.75
N ALA A 18 -3.13 -0.78 6.62
CA ALA A 18 -2.95 -0.66 8.06
C ALA A 18 -1.51 -0.99 8.49
N ASP A 19 -0.78 -1.74 7.68
CA ASP A 19 0.61 -2.10 7.95
C ASP A 19 1.56 -0.99 7.54
N GLU A 20 2.41 -0.56 8.47
CA GLU A 20 3.36 0.53 8.24
C GLU A 20 4.36 0.21 7.12
N THR A 21 4.86 -1.02 7.08
CA THR A 21 5.83 -1.43 6.06
C THR A 21 5.23 -1.32 4.67
N ARG A 22 3.98 -1.76 4.48
CA ARG A 22 3.29 -1.65 3.20
C ARG A 22 3.08 -0.19 2.79
N ARG A 23 2.74 0.69 3.74
CA ARG A 23 2.64 2.13 3.45
C ARG A 23 3.98 2.71 3.02
N GLN A 24 5.06 2.32 3.69
CA GLN A 24 6.41 2.77 3.34
C GLN A 24 6.81 2.30 1.94
N ILE A 25 6.48 1.06 1.58
CA ILE A 25 6.72 0.53 0.24
C ILE A 25 5.98 1.35 -0.80
N LEU A 26 4.69 1.58 -0.60
CA LEU A 26 3.88 2.38 -1.54
C LEU A 26 4.43 3.79 -1.71
N ASN A 27 4.85 4.41 -0.62
CA ASN A 27 5.42 5.75 -0.68
C ASN A 27 6.69 5.79 -1.53
N LYS A 28 7.57 4.80 -1.37
CA LYS A 28 8.80 4.68 -2.18
C LYS A 28 8.46 4.45 -3.65
N LEU A 29 7.53 3.56 -3.94
CA LEU A 29 7.13 3.21 -5.31
C LEU A 29 6.29 4.29 -5.98
N ARG A 30 5.81 5.24 -5.23
CA ARG A 30 5.11 6.42 -5.76
C ARG A 30 6.06 7.31 -6.56
N HIS A 31 7.30 7.38 -6.10
CA HIS A 31 8.33 8.25 -6.68
C HIS A 31 9.29 7.53 -7.61
N ASP A 32 9.64 6.29 -7.28
CA ASP A 32 10.70 5.54 -7.95
C ASP A 32 10.25 4.15 -8.35
N GLU A 33 10.87 3.64 -9.41
CA GLU A 33 10.78 2.24 -9.82
C GLU A 33 11.86 1.47 -9.06
N LEU A 34 11.46 0.52 -8.21
CA LEU A 34 12.39 -0.17 -7.33
C LEU A 34 12.13 -1.69 -7.33
N SER A 35 13.21 -2.45 -7.14
CA SER A 35 13.16 -3.89 -6.93
C SER A 35 12.95 -4.23 -5.45
N ALA A 36 12.69 -5.50 -5.14
CA ALA A 36 12.59 -5.97 -3.76
C ALA A 36 13.92 -5.75 -3.01
N THR A 37 15.04 -5.95 -3.67
CA THR A 37 16.37 -5.72 -3.08
C THR A 37 16.56 -4.25 -2.73
N ASP A 38 16.17 -3.35 -3.64
CA ASP A 38 16.26 -1.90 -3.40
C ASP A 38 15.42 -1.49 -2.20
N LEU A 39 14.20 -2.00 -2.12
CA LEU A 39 13.26 -1.69 -1.03
C LEU A 39 13.77 -2.23 0.30
N ALA A 40 14.29 -3.46 0.32
CA ALA A 40 14.84 -4.06 1.53
C ALA A 40 15.97 -3.21 2.11
N LYS A 41 16.84 -2.70 1.25
CA LYS A 41 17.93 -1.81 1.66
C LYS A 41 17.40 -0.45 2.13
N ALA A 42 16.52 0.16 1.34
CA ALA A 42 16.00 1.49 1.63
C ALA A 42 15.22 1.54 2.94
N LEU A 43 14.48 0.49 3.25
CA LEU A 43 13.63 0.42 4.44
C LEU A 43 14.29 -0.34 5.60
N ASN A 44 15.49 -0.86 5.39
CA ASN A 44 16.21 -1.67 6.37
C ASN A 44 15.34 -2.82 6.89
N ARG A 45 14.77 -3.58 5.97
CA ARG A 45 13.88 -4.70 6.26
C ARG A 45 14.42 -5.98 5.62
N ASN A 46 13.97 -7.11 6.15
CA ASN A 46 14.31 -8.42 5.61
C ASN A 46 13.74 -8.57 4.20
N HIS A 47 14.57 -9.10 3.27
CA HIS A 47 14.19 -9.27 1.88
C HIS A 47 12.93 -10.13 1.71
N SER A 48 12.82 -11.24 2.43
CA SER A 48 11.65 -12.12 2.32
C SER A 48 10.38 -11.47 2.83
N SER A 49 10.48 -10.63 3.86
CA SER A 49 9.35 -9.84 4.34
C SER A 49 8.88 -8.83 3.29
N ILE A 50 9.82 -8.15 2.64
CA ILE A 50 9.50 -7.21 1.55
C ILE A 50 8.81 -7.93 0.40
N VAL A 51 9.33 -9.09 -0.01
CA VAL A 51 8.70 -9.89 -1.09
C VAL A 51 7.27 -10.28 -0.72
N HIS A 52 7.05 -10.69 0.53
CA HIS A 52 5.71 -11.03 1.00
C HIS A 52 4.74 -9.84 0.86
N HIS A 53 5.17 -8.66 1.31
CA HIS A 53 4.36 -7.45 1.20
C HIS A 53 4.12 -7.04 -0.26
N LEU A 54 5.14 -7.14 -1.10
CA LEU A 54 5.02 -6.83 -2.52
C LEU A 54 4.01 -7.75 -3.20
N ASN A 55 4.01 -9.04 -2.89
CA ASN A 55 3.06 -9.98 -3.46
C ASN A 55 1.62 -9.63 -3.05
N GLN A 56 1.40 -9.22 -1.81
CA GLN A 56 0.09 -8.78 -1.35
C GLN A 56 -0.37 -7.51 -2.08
N LEU A 57 0.54 -6.55 -2.27
CA LEU A 57 0.22 -5.31 -2.96
C LEU A 57 -0.05 -5.53 -4.45
N LEU A 58 0.68 -6.46 -5.08
CA LEU A 58 0.43 -6.85 -6.47
C LEU A 58 -0.94 -7.50 -6.63
N GLU A 59 -1.28 -8.42 -5.76
CA GLU A 59 -2.56 -9.12 -5.79
C GLU A 59 -3.72 -8.15 -5.61
N ALA A 60 -3.52 -7.12 -4.79
CA ALA A 60 -4.50 -6.05 -4.58
C ALA A 60 -4.51 -5.00 -5.70
N GLU A 61 -3.62 -5.13 -6.68
CA GLU A 61 -3.51 -4.21 -7.82
C GLU A 61 -3.15 -2.78 -7.43
N LEU A 62 -2.42 -2.61 -6.34
CA LEU A 62 -1.93 -1.31 -5.89
C LEU A 62 -0.56 -0.97 -6.46
N ILE A 63 0.18 -1.97 -6.89
CA ILE A 63 1.48 -1.83 -7.57
C ILE A 63 1.48 -2.68 -8.82
N GLU A 64 2.43 -2.41 -9.70
CA GLU A 64 2.62 -3.16 -10.93
C GLU A 64 4.10 -3.45 -11.16
N VAL A 65 4.38 -4.50 -11.93
CA VAL A 65 5.73 -4.79 -12.41
C VAL A 65 5.94 -3.96 -13.69
N THR A 66 6.94 -3.10 -13.67
CA THR A 66 7.23 -2.20 -14.80
C THR A 66 8.26 -2.78 -15.76
N ARG A 67 9.21 -3.54 -15.24
CA ARG A 67 10.22 -4.22 -16.04
C ARG A 67 10.85 -5.35 -15.24
N GLU A 68 11.58 -6.19 -15.92
CA GLU A 68 12.35 -7.25 -15.32
C GLU A 68 13.80 -7.11 -15.76
N GLU A 69 14.71 -7.38 -14.86
CA GLU A 69 16.15 -7.37 -15.13
C GLU A 69 16.73 -8.73 -14.81
N LYS A 70 17.51 -9.25 -15.73
CA LYS A 70 18.18 -10.54 -15.52
C LYS A 70 19.49 -10.27 -14.77
N VAL A 71 19.58 -10.77 -13.54
CA VAL A 71 20.77 -10.69 -12.71
C VAL A 71 21.27 -12.11 -12.50
N ARG A 72 22.41 -12.45 -13.11
CA ARG A 72 22.94 -13.82 -13.14
C ARG A 72 21.90 -14.74 -13.79
N ASN A 73 21.40 -15.77 -13.10
CA ASN A 73 20.40 -16.68 -13.61
C ASN A 73 19.00 -16.41 -13.07
N MET A 74 18.82 -15.26 -12.42
CA MET A 74 17.54 -14.90 -11.80
C MET A 74 16.93 -13.70 -12.49
N VAL A 75 15.60 -13.68 -12.57
CA VAL A 75 14.85 -12.53 -13.05
C VAL A 75 14.45 -11.70 -11.86
N GLN A 76 14.82 -10.43 -11.89
CA GLN A 76 14.51 -9.47 -10.82
C GLN A 76 13.47 -8.48 -11.32
N PRO A 77 12.24 -8.53 -10.78
CA PRO A 77 11.22 -7.56 -11.16
C PRO A 77 11.44 -6.21 -10.49
N TYR A 78 11.03 -5.16 -11.19
CA TYR A 78 10.95 -3.80 -10.67
C TYR A 78 9.49 -3.39 -10.57
N TYR A 79 9.16 -2.68 -9.53
CA TYR A 79 7.78 -2.34 -9.18
C TYR A 79 7.58 -0.84 -9.16
N ARG A 80 6.35 -0.43 -9.38
CA ARG A 80 5.92 0.94 -9.25
C ARG A 80 4.47 0.96 -8.75
N SER A 81 4.11 1.99 -8.00
CA SER A 81 2.72 2.22 -7.64
C SER A 81 1.88 2.49 -8.88
N VAL A 82 0.66 1.93 -8.94
CA VAL A 82 -0.26 2.14 -10.07
C VAL A 82 -0.77 3.57 -10.15
N SER A 83 -0.62 4.36 -9.09
CA SER A 83 -1.13 5.71 -9.03
C SER A 83 -0.22 6.62 -8.22
N HIS A 84 -0.31 7.92 -8.48
CA HIS A 84 0.36 8.94 -7.67
C HIS A 84 -0.29 9.13 -6.31
N SER A 85 -1.59 8.89 -6.22
CA SER A 85 -2.33 9.03 -4.97
C SER A 85 -3.47 8.01 -4.91
N PHE A 86 -3.89 7.72 -3.69
CA PHE A 86 -4.99 6.79 -3.42
C PHE A 86 -6.05 7.51 -2.60
N HIS A 87 -7.31 7.22 -2.90
CA HIS A 87 -8.46 7.69 -2.11
C HIS A 87 -9.17 6.48 -1.53
N VAL A 88 -9.43 6.52 -0.23
CA VAL A 88 -10.31 5.53 0.41
C VAL A 88 -11.74 6.05 0.31
N ALA A 89 -12.64 5.28 -0.29
CA ALA A 89 -14.02 5.68 -0.47
C ALA A 89 -14.71 5.91 0.89
N TYR A 90 -15.55 6.94 0.99
CA TYR A 90 -16.28 7.24 2.21
C TYR A 90 -17.12 6.06 2.70
N SER A 91 -17.86 5.43 1.77
CA SER A 91 -18.66 4.25 2.08
C SER A 91 -17.84 3.11 2.68
N LEU A 92 -16.56 3.05 2.33
CA LEU A 92 -15.65 2.03 2.83
C LEU A 92 -15.26 2.28 4.29
N THR A 93 -14.99 3.54 4.67
CA THR A 93 -14.63 3.84 6.06
C THR A 93 -15.79 3.51 7.01
N GLU A 94 -17.02 3.75 6.58
CA GLU A 94 -18.21 3.37 7.33
C GLU A 94 -18.32 1.84 7.46
N ALA A 95 -18.14 1.12 6.36
CA ALA A 95 -18.17 -0.34 6.35
C ALA A 95 -17.08 -0.95 7.23
N LEU A 96 -15.87 -0.40 7.19
CA LEU A 96 -14.75 -0.87 8.00
C LEU A 96 -15.01 -0.68 9.49
N SER A 97 -15.66 0.41 9.89
CA SER A 97 -15.97 0.67 11.31
C SER A 97 -16.96 -0.35 11.87
N GLN A 98 -17.70 -1.03 11.02
CA GLN A 98 -18.66 -2.08 11.39
C GLN A 98 -18.11 -3.50 11.23
N ASP A 99 -16.92 -3.65 10.63
CA ASP A 99 -16.29 -4.96 10.45
C ASP A 99 -15.87 -5.52 11.81
N PRO A 100 -16.17 -6.80 12.14
CA PRO A 100 -15.80 -7.39 13.43
C PRO A 100 -14.32 -7.33 13.73
N ASP A 101 -13.45 -7.43 12.71
CA ASP A 101 -12.02 -7.32 12.90
C ASP A 101 -11.61 -5.89 13.26
N TYR A 102 -12.36 -4.91 12.80
CA TYR A 102 -12.17 -3.50 13.11
C TYR A 102 -12.87 -3.08 14.41
N SER A 103 -13.93 -3.75 14.79
CA SER A 103 -14.69 -3.41 16.02
C SER A 103 -13.87 -3.59 17.29
N SER A 104 -12.80 -4.40 17.23
CA SER A 104 -11.86 -4.55 18.33
C SER A 104 -10.90 -3.37 18.45
N TRP A 105 -10.83 -2.53 17.42
CA TRP A 105 -9.98 -1.34 17.40
C TRP A 105 -10.73 -0.19 18.05
N GLN A 106 -10.01 0.56 18.87
CA GLN A 106 -10.57 1.78 19.42
C GLN A 106 -10.67 2.83 18.32
N GLU A 107 -11.69 3.67 18.39
CA GLU A 107 -11.92 4.73 17.41
C GLU A 107 -10.67 5.59 17.21
N GLU A 108 -9.96 5.90 18.28
CA GLU A 108 -8.71 6.64 18.23
C GLU A 108 -7.66 5.95 17.35
N TYR A 109 -7.57 4.63 17.43
CA TYR A 109 -6.63 3.86 16.63
C TYR A 109 -6.97 3.98 15.13
N ILE A 110 -8.26 3.90 14.80
CA ILE A 110 -8.73 4.03 13.42
C ILE A 110 -8.40 5.43 12.90
N ASP A 111 -8.68 6.47 13.67
CA ASP A 111 -8.38 7.84 13.30
C ASP A 111 -6.89 8.06 13.06
N ASN A 112 -6.04 7.52 13.93
CA ASN A 112 -4.60 7.61 13.79
C ASN A 112 -4.11 6.86 12.54
N MET A 113 -4.71 5.73 12.24
CA MET A 113 -4.39 4.98 11.02
C MET A 113 -4.74 5.79 9.77
N LEU A 114 -5.92 6.40 9.74
CA LEU A 114 -6.35 7.22 8.60
C LEU A 114 -5.44 8.44 8.40
N LEU A 115 -5.01 9.08 9.49
CA LEU A 115 -4.05 10.18 9.42
C LEU A 115 -2.70 9.69 8.86
N ALA A 116 -2.25 8.52 9.29
CA ALA A 116 -1.02 7.94 8.78
C ALA A 116 -1.10 7.65 7.28
N LEU A 117 -2.24 7.11 6.81
CA LEU A 117 -2.47 6.87 5.38
C LEU A 117 -2.37 8.18 4.60
N ASN A 118 -2.95 9.25 5.11
CA ASN A 118 -2.92 10.56 4.47
C ASN A 118 -1.49 11.08 4.32
N GLY A 119 -0.63 10.84 5.31
CA GLY A 119 0.79 11.20 5.26
C GLY A 119 1.57 10.47 4.16
N TYR A 120 1.04 9.36 3.63
CA TYR A 120 1.64 8.61 2.54
C TYR A 120 0.97 8.88 1.18
N GLY A 121 0.25 9.99 1.05
CA GLY A 121 -0.42 10.36 -0.19
C GLY A 121 -1.72 9.61 -0.42
N ILE A 122 -2.31 9.06 0.62
CA ILE A 122 -3.58 8.34 0.58
C ILE A 122 -4.64 9.25 1.17
N SER A 123 -5.58 9.69 0.34
CA SER A 123 -6.66 10.55 0.79
C SER A 123 -7.73 9.74 1.51
N VAL A 124 -8.21 10.27 2.62
CA VAL A 124 -9.31 9.69 3.37
C VAL A 124 -10.44 10.70 3.47
N PRO A 125 -11.71 10.24 3.57
CA PRO A 125 -12.82 11.16 3.72
C PRO A 125 -12.72 11.95 5.04
N GLU A 126 -13.08 13.22 4.99
CA GLU A 126 -13.20 14.02 6.20
C GLU A 126 -14.49 13.66 6.91
N GLU A 127 -14.46 13.72 8.25
CA GLU A 127 -15.68 13.58 9.04
C GLU A 127 -16.59 14.76 8.79
N GLN A 128 -17.87 14.46 8.60
CA GLN A 128 -18.90 15.47 8.50
C GLN A 128 -19.58 15.68 9.83
#